data_a683aa6aeb374fb3c9d9c09b67d91c4c
#
_entry.id   a683aa6aeb374fb3c9d9c09b67d91c4c
#
_cell.length_a   1.000
_cell.length_b   1.000
_cell.length_c   1.000
_cell.angle_alpha   90.00
_cell.angle_beta   90.00
_cell.angle_gamma   90.00
#
_symmetry.space_group_name_H-M   'P 1'
#
loop_
_entity.id
_entity.type
_entity.pdbx_description
1 polymer ?
#
loop_
_entity_poly.entity_id
_entity_poly.type
_entity_poly.pdbx_seq_one_letter_code
_entity_poly.pdbx_strand_id
1 'polypeptide(L)'
;MKSGLLAGLIFVATTLTALAATPPNLLTPDQIKTLFGTGKAFTATSASGIKTYSFTFNSDGTALELLKGAKKGVSGKWRVSDNGYCTSWGGGTEHCYTVDKGAKSYEVRDLGGNLISNWKL
;
A
#
# COMPACT_ATOMS: atom_id res chain seq x y z
N MET A 1 -28.78 45.60 -14.92
CA MET A 1 -28.38 45.53 -14.56
C MET A 1 -27.66 44.66 -14.12
N LYS A 2 -26.99 44.74 -14.17
CA LYS A 2 -26.37 44.22 -13.54
C LYS A 2 -26.26 42.91 -13.34
N SER A 3 -26.81 42.51 -13.26
CA SER A 3 -26.96 41.24 -13.14
C SER A 3 -25.86 40.37 -13.60
N GLY A 4 -25.69 40.37 -14.58
CA GLY A 4 -24.76 39.44 -15.04
C GLY A 4 -23.79 38.94 -14.04
N LEU A 5 -23.47 39.64 -13.42
CA LEU A 5 -22.57 39.33 -12.46
C LEU A 5 -22.59 38.03 -11.99
N LEU A 6 -23.45 37.77 -11.51
CA LEU A 6 -23.57 36.58 -10.90
C LEU A 6 -23.03 35.51 -11.58
N ALA A 7 -23.35 35.43 -12.46
CA ALA A 7 -22.93 34.43 -13.23
C ALA A 7 -21.58 33.93 -12.88
N GLY A 8 -20.82 34.67 -13.03
CA GLY A 8 -19.53 34.20 -12.84
C GLY A 8 -19.38 33.20 -11.78
N LEU A 9 -19.85 33.40 -10.85
CA LEU A 9 -19.68 32.62 -9.77
C LEU A 9 -19.68 31.26 -10.07
N ILE A 10 -20.50 30.88 -10.56
CA ILE A 10 -20.61 29.61 -10.90
C ILE A 10 -19.39 28.90 -11.17
N PHE A 11 -18.95 29.11 -12.16
CA PHE A 11 -17.87 28.43 -12.59
C PHE A 11 -16.99 28.10 -11.52
N VAL A 12 -16.93 28.70 -10.91
CA VAL A 12 -16.16 28.57 -9.87
C VAL A 12 -16.17 27.24 -9.31
N ALA A 13 -17.07 27.00 -8.76
CA ALA A 13 -17.22 25.79 -8.12
C ALA A 13 -16.60 24.70 -8.85
N THR A 14 -17.01 24.55 -9.89
CA THR A 14 -16.52 23.51 -10.62
C THR A 14 -15.14 23.16 -10.33
N THR A 15 -14.47 23.95 -10.46
CA THR A 15 -13.14 23.69 -10.28
C THR A 15 -12.76 22.81 -9.22
N LEU A 16 -13.11 23.03 -8.21
CA LEU A 16 -12.75 22.31 -7.10
C LEU A 16 -12.90 20.91 -7.17
N THR A 17 -13.88 20.58 -7.47
CA THR A 17 -14.17 19.19 -7.53
C THR A 17 -13.06 18.43 -8.16
N ALA A 18 -12.40 18.99 -9.00
CA ALA A 18 -11.41 18.28 -9.69
C ALA A 18 -10.42 17.63 -8.75
N LEU A 19 -10.37 18.06 -7.59
CA LEU A 19 -9.39 17.50 -6.70
C LEU A 19 -9.59 16.03 -6.45
N ALA A 20 -8.58 15.33 -6.71
CA ALA A 20 -8.61 13.91 -6.51
C ALA A 20 -8.72 13.61 -5.03
N ALA A 21 -9.55 12.71 -4.70
CA ALA A 21 -9.70 12.29 -3.33
C ALA A 21 -8.80 11.09 -3.09
N THR A 22 -8.25 10.99 -1.91
CA THR A 22 -7.51 9.81 -1.51
C THR A 22 -8.53 8.70 -1.30
N PRO A 23 -8.27 7.50 -1.79
CA PRO A 23 -9.17 6.38 -1.56
C PRO A 23 -9.43 6.21 -0.06
N PRO A 24 -10.68 6.10 0.36
CA PRO A 24 -11.02 6.02 1.78
C PRO A 24 -10.44 4.81 2.51
N ASN A 25 -10.10 3.77 1.80
CA ASN A 25 -9.57 2.56 2.42
C ASN A 25 -8.06 2.44 2.36
N LEU A 26 -7.39 3.45 1.85
CA LEU A 26 -5.95 3.42 1.76
C LEU A 26 -5.34 3.58 3.15
N LEU A 27 -4.47 2.67 3.52
CA LEU A 27 -3.80 2.78 4.81
C LEU A 27 -2.73 3.87 4.74
N THR A 28 -2.61 4.62 5.82
CA THR A 28 -1.53 5.58 5.96
C THR A 28 -0.23 4.85 6.28
N PRO A 29 0.92 5.48 6.07
CA PRO A 29 2.20 4.87 6.46
C PRO A 29 2.22 4.46 7.94
N ASP A 30 1.65 5.26 8.83
CA ASP A 30 1.61 4.93 10.24
C ASP A 30 0.76 3.70 10.51
N GLN A 31 -0.36 3.55 9.81
CA GLN A 31 -1.20 2.37 9.95
C GLN A 31 -0.47 1.11 9.47
N ILE A 32 0.27 1.22 8.37
CA ILE A 32 1.04 0.10 7.85
C ILE A 32 2.10 -0.31 8.89
N LYS A 33 2.78 0.68 9.47
CA LYS A 33 3.80 0.40 10.47
C LYS A 33 3.18 -0.26 11.69
N THR A 34 2.05 0.20 12.17
CA THR A 34 1.39 -0.34 13.34
C THR A 34 0.86 -1.75 13.12
N LEU A 35 0.31 -2.01 11.95
CA LEU A 35 -0.29 -3.32 11.67
C LEU A 35 0.72 -4.37 11.22
N PHE A 36 1.66 -3.99 10.40
CA PHE A 36 2.56 -4.94 9.74
C PHE A 36 4.02 -4.83 10.16
N GLY A 37 4.45 -3.71 10.69
CA GLY A 37 5.85 -3.51 11.09
C GLY A 37 6.15 -3.95 12.51
N THR A 38 5.49 -4.97 13.00
CA THR A 38 5.55 -5.39 14.39
C THR A 38 6.59 -6.46 14.69
N GLY A 39 7.25 -7.00 13.68
CA GLY A 39 8.15 -8.12 13.87
C GLY A 39 7.43 -9.47 13.93
N LYS A 40 6.11 -9.48 13.73
CA LYS A 40 5.36 -10.72 13.68
C LYS A 40 5.07 -11.06 12.22
N ALA A 41 5.14 -12.35 11.90
CA ALA A 41 4.88 -12.80 10.55
C ALA A 41 3.42 -12.61 10.18
N PHE A 42 3.17 -12.25 8.94
CA PHE A 42 1.83 -12.20 8.38
C PHE A 42 1.84 -12.87 7.01
N THR A 43 0.66 -13.24 6.54
CA THR A 43 0.54 -14.01 5.31
C THR A 43 0.30 -13.10 4.11
N ALA A 44 0.99 -13.35 3.03
CA ALA A 44 0.83 -12.62 1.77
C ALA A 44 0.58 -13.64 0.66
N THR A 45 -0.54 -13.50 -0.04
CA THR A 45 -0.88 -14.37 -1.16
C THR A 45 -0.80 -13.54 -2.44
N SER A 46 -0.14 -14.07 -3.47
CA SER A 46 -0.01 -13.35 -4.74
C SER A 46 -1.40 -13.09 -5.34
N ALA A 47 -1.50 -12.09 -6.19
CA ALA A 47 -2.78 -11.74 -6.82
C ALA A 47 -3.40 -12.92 -7.57
N SER A 48 -2.58 -13.77 -8.16
CA SER A 48 -3.05 -14.97 -8.85
C SER A 48 -3.51 -16.06 -7.90
N GLY A 49 -3.18 -15.95 -6.61
CA GLY A 49 -3.48 -16.97 -5.62
C GLY A 49 -2.54 -18.16 -5.64
N ILE A 50 -1.55 -18.18 -6.54
CA ILE A 50 -0.67 -19.33 -6.71
C ILE A 50 0.40 -19.43 -5.64
N LYS A 51 0.95 -18.30 -5.21
CA LYS A 51 2.04 -18.29 -4.23
C LYS A 51 1.59 -17.67 -2.93
N THR A 52 1.98 -18.29 -1.84
CA THR A 52 1.74 -17.76 -0.50
C THR A 52 3.07 -17.59 0.20
N TYR A 53 3.24 -16.44 0.81
CA TYR A 53 4.46 -16.09 1.52
C TYR A 53 4.13 -15.74 2.96
N SER A 54 5.12 -15.87 3.81
CA SER A 54 5.10 -15.28 5.13
C SER A 54 6.08 -14.10 5.08
N PHE A 55 5.64 -12.93 5.46
CA PHE A 55 6.50 -11.75 5.57
C PHE A 55 6.65 -11.37 7.03
N THR A 56 7.84 -10.92 7.40
CA THR A 56 8.09 -10.34 8.72
C THR A 56 8.78 -8.99 8.50
N PHE A 57 8.17 -7.93 8.97
CA PHE A 57 8.74 -6.59 8.88
C PHE A 57 9.10 -6.15 10.29
N ASN A 58 10.39 -5.88 10.50
CA ASN A 58 10.89 -5.50 11.82
C ASN A 58 11.00 -3.97 11.94
N SER A 59 10.89 -3.48 13.16
CA SER A 59 10.93 -2.04 13.39
C SER A 59 12.25 -1.40 13.01
N ASP A 60 13.32 -2.18 12.91
CA ASP A 60 14.63 -1.67 12.54
C ASP A 60 14.82 -1.57 11.01
N GLY A 61 13.80 -1.87 10.25
CA GLY A 61 13.88 -1.78 8.78
C GLY A 61 14.32 -3.07 8.09
N THR A 62 14.58 -4.12 8.85
CA THR A 62 14.88 -5.41 8.23
C THR A 62 13.60 -6.16 7.94
N ALA A 63 13.64 -7.04 6.96
CA ALA A 63 12.48 -7.83 6.55
C ALA A 63 12.91 -9.22 6.16
N LEU A 64 11.94 -10.16 6.25
CA LEU A 64 12.17 -11.53 5.87
C LEU A 64 10.96 -11.99 5.04
N GLU A 65 11.25 -12.68 3.94
CA GLU A 65 10.24 -13.26 3.08
C GLU A 65 10.47 -14.76 3.03
N LEU A 66 9.42 -15.53 3.26
CA LEU A 66 9.52 -16.99 3.21
C LEU A 66 8.38 -17.51 2.36
N LEU A 67 8.71 -18.12 1.23
CA LEU A 67 7.72 -18.76 0.37
C LEU A 67 7.24 -20.04 1.04
N LYS A 68 5.93 -20.28 1.02
CA LYS A 68 5.36 -21.47 1.62
C LYS A 68 6.02 -22.72 1.02
N GLY A 69 6.53 -23.56 1.86
CA GLY A 69 7.23 -24.76 1.44
C GLY A 69 8.73 -24.59 1.27
N ALA A 70 9.23 -23.37 1.29
CA ALA A 70 10.66 -23.14 1.16
C ALA A 70 11.35 -23.38 2.50
N LYS A 71 12.60 -23.83 2.43
CA LYS A 71 13.38 -24.08 3.64
C LYS A 71 14.08 -22.83 4.14
N LYS A 72 14.36 -21.89 3.26
CA LYS A 72 15.08 -20.69 3.62
C LYS A 72 14.32 -19.47 3.14
N GLY A 73 14.32 -18.44 3.94
CA GLY A 73 13.73 -17.16 3.57
C GLY A 73 14.74 -16.29 2.87
N VAL A 74 14.25 -15.18 2.33
CA VAL A 74 15.07 -14.16 1.70
C VAL A 74 15.04 -12.94 2.61
N SER A 75 16.22 -12.46 2.98
CA SER A 75 16.34 -11.25 3.78
C SER A 75 16.23 -10.03 2.91
N GLY A 76 15.67 -8.99 3.47
CA GLY A 76 15.50 -7.75 2.75
C GLY A 76 15.37 -6.57 3.70
N LYS A 77 14.93 -5.46 3.13
CA LYS A 77 14.70 -4.23 3.87
C LYS A 77 13.33 -3.69 3.50
N TRP A 78 12.73 -2.98 4.43
CA TRP A 78 11.46 -2.32 4.22
C TRP A 78 11.46 -0.96 4.89
N ARG A 79 10.60 -0.09 4.42
CA ARG A 79 10.36 1.21 5.04
C ARG A 79 8.98 1.69 4.62
N VAL A 80 8.42 2.60 5.38
CA VAL A 80 7.19 3.24 4.94
C VAL A 80 7.57 4.38 3.99
N SER A 81 6.68 4.70 3.09
CA SER A 81 6.86 5.78 2.12
C SER A 81 5.73 6.79 2.33
N ASP A 82 5.65 7.81 1.48
CA ASP A 82 4.62 8.84 1.61
C ASP A 82 3.20 8.27 1.59
N ASN A 83 2.95 7.27 0.76
CA ASN A 83 1.63 6.71 0.59
C ASN A 83 1.53 5.21 0.86
N GLY A 84 2.57 4.61 1.35
CA GLY A 84 2.58 3.16 1.52
C GLY A 84 3.89 2.64 2.08
N TYR A 85 4.46 1.66 1.44
CA TYR A 85 5.73 1.08 1.88
C TYR A 85 6.58 0.67 0.69
N CYS A 86 7.86 0.45 0.95
CA CYS A 86 8.80 -0.02 -0.06
C CYS A 86 9.60 -1.17 0.50
N THR A 87 9.96 -2.12 -0.36
CA THR A 87 10.80 -3.25 0.01
C THR A 87 11.89 -3.46 -1.03
N SER A 88 13.01 -4.04 -0.57
CA SER A 88 14.05 -4.55 -1.45
C SER A 88 14.47 -5.90 -0.90
N TRP A 89 14.55 -6.89 -1.76
CA TRP A 89 14.84 -8.27 -1.36
C TRP A 89 16.20 -8.72 -1.92
N GLY A 90 16.98 -9.38 -1.07
CA GLY A 90 18.25 -9.91 -1.51
C GLY A 90 19.24 -8.89 -2.07
N GLY A 91 19.14 -7.65 -1.65
CA GLY A 91 20.00 -6.61 -2.18
C GLY A 91 19.57 -6.06 -3.53
N GLY A 92 18.36 -6.41 -3.97
CA GLY A 92 17.84 -5.97 -5.26
C GLY A 92 17.27 -4.55 -5.23
N THR A 93 16.62 -4.18 -6.30
CA THR A 93 16.01 -2.86 -6.45
C THR A 93 14.83 -2.68 -5.51
N GLU A 94 14.69 -1.49 -4.98
CA GLU A 94 13.55 -1.16 -4.12
C GLU A 94 12.30 -0.94 -4.97
N HIS A 95 11.20 -1.53 -4.53
CA HIS A 95 9.87 -1.34 -5.14
C HIS A 95 8.91 -0.85 -4.09
N CYS A 96 8.01 0.03 -4.46
CA CYS A 96 7.07 0.66 -3.55
C CYS A 96 5.62 0.30 -3.89
N TYR A 97 4.78 0.28 -2.87
CA TYR A 97 3.41 -0.20 -2.97
C TYR A 97 2.47 0.59 -2.07
N THR A 98 1.19 0.49 -2.33
CA THR A 98 0.15 0.99 -1.43
C THR A 98 -0.61 -0.19 -0.86
N VAL A 99 -1.29 0.04 0.26
CA VAL A 99 -2.08 -0.99 0.93
C VAL A 99 -3.48 -0.45 1.21
N ASP A 100 -4.48 -1.15 0.71
CA ASP A 100 -5.87 -0.80 0.94
C ASP A 100 -6.51 -1.80 1.89
N LYS A 101 -7.43 -1.35 2.71
CA LYS A 101 -8.18 -2.26 3.55
C LYS A 101 -9.34 -2.81 2.74
N GLY A 102 -9.27 -4.06 2.35
CA GLY A 102 -10.34 -4.71 1.61
C GLY A 102 -11.34 -5.38 2.54
N ALA A 103 -12.35 -6.03 1.97
CA ALA A 103 -13.40 -6.68 2.73
C ALA A 103 -12.89 -7.91 3.52
N LYS A 104 -11.98 -8.65 2.95
CA LYS A 104 -11.49 -9.90 3.55
C LYS A 104 -10.00 -9.89 3.84
N SER A 105 -9.26 -9.01 3.23
CA SER A 105 -7.82 -8.95 3.38
C SER A 105 -7.35 -7.54 3.07
N TYR A 106 -6.07 -7.27 3.32
CA TYR A 106 -5.48 -6.00 2.91
C TYR A 106 -4.95 -6.21 1.49
N GLU A 107 -5.29 -5.32 0.59
CA GLU A 107 -4.91 -5.41 -0.82
C GLU A 107 -3.68 -4.56 -1.09
N VAL A 108 -2.64 -5.17 -1.61
CA VAL A 108 -1.39 -4.49 -1.91
C VAL A 108 -1.32 -4.24 -3.41
N ARG A 109 -1.10 -3.00 -3.78
CA ARG A 109 -1.03 -2.59 -5.18
C ARG A 109 0.29 -1.89 -5.46
N ASP A 110 0.76 -2.03 -6.70
CA ASP A 110 1.93 -1.28 -7.13
C ASP A 110 1.49 0.17 -7.38
N LEU A 111 2.44 1.04 -7.71
CA LEU A 111 2.13 2.45 -7.92
C LEU A 111 1.28 2.70 -9.16
N GLY A 112 1.17 1.72 -10.04
CA GLY A 112 0.29 1.80 -11.20
C GLY A 112 -1.12 1.32 -10.91
N GLY A 113 -1.40 0.91 -9.67
CA GLY A 113 -2.73 0.47 -9.29
C GLY A 113 -3.00 -1.01 -9.49
N ASN A 114 -2.02 -1.79 -9.90
CA ASN A 114 -2.21 -3.22 -10.14
C ASN A 114 -2.15 -4.00 -8.82
N LEU A 115 -3.09 -4.90 -8.62
CA LEU A 115 -3.09 -5.75 -7.44
C LEU A 115 -1.90 -6.71 -7.49
N ILE A 116 -1.09 -6.70 -6.48
CA ILE A 116 0.11 -7.53 -6.38
C ILE A 116 -0.12 -8.69 -5.42
N SER A 117 -0.72 -8.42 -4.29
CA SER A 117 -0.95 -9.46 -3.30
C SER A 117 -2.05 -9.07 -2.31
N ASN A 118 -2.49 -10.05 -1.55
CA ASN A 118 -3.43 -9.86 -0.46
C ASN A 118 -2.76 -10.27 0.84
N TRP A 119 -2.85 -9.43 1.84
CA TRP A 119 -2.22 -9.68 3.13
C TRP A 119 -3.25 -10.00 4.20
N LYS A 120 -2.91 -10.91 5.08
CA LYS A 120 -3.72 -11.23 6.26
C LYS A 120 -2.84 -11.28 7.49
N LEU A 121 -3.33 -10.70 8.57
CA LEU A 121 -2.66 -10.73 9.88
C LEU A 121 -2.86 -12.06 10.59
#